data_c23d62eb961581c3d05fcdefb87a2736
#
_entry.id   c23d62eb961581c3d05fcdefb87a2736
#
_cell.length_a   1.000
_cell.length_b   1.000
_cell.length_c   1.000
_cell.angle_alpha   90.00
_cell.angle_beta   90.00
_cell.angle_gamma   90.00
#
_symmetry.space_group_name_H-M   'P 1'
#
loop_
_entity.id
_entity.type
_entity.pdbx_description
1 polymer ?
#
loop_
_entity_poly.entity_id
_entity_poly.type
_entity_poly.pdbx_seq_one_letter_code
_entity_poly.pdbx_strand_id
1 'polypeptide(L)'
;MKVKFVLMMVALMVLAVFLRVYRLDYLELFGDELDAGYQSYSLLMTGRDYKGNLIPAYIHSFSEWRAPGLMYAMVPFIKIFGLNEFGVRMVSSFFGILGISGFALSLKLLNIRKKVIVAVIFFITVSPWHIQYSRAGFELTLLSSLLIWGAYFLILGLKRSGYYFTVLSGFLLSLGFYTYNTANIYVPLLALMTLIVFRASKKQYLILFLVGLVFSLPMIYQIFYGHAADRFGKFSVFADGQVVVEMAKYREASGNAMISKVFYNKYVVVGKKILFNYLNAFSPDFLFRNGDITFRHSLRQVGNLYWIMAPLVIVGLLVTMTRKKKVVADFWLLGLLLLAPIPSSLTIDGYNHASRLFLMIYPLMYFAGLGFANLTRGWWVAAMCILIFEFCNFQYYYWNFYRDQSSRWWHYGYKEAMLYIANNYPKYDRVLMDNTYEPSLIRFLFWNKVDPASVFGVVDKMDKQIDGFDGFCISPAVCFVDFYGRLESNKMNSGVLYLISQEKNVGGDWDWSKDPPSGIKTVKTIRDFDGLPLFYLVEKDEGNY
;
A
#
# COMPACT_ATOMS: atom_id res chain seq x y z
N MET A 1 -15.68 -24.07 -28.68
CA MET A 1 -14.83 -22.85 -28.52
C MET A 1 -15.29 -21.91 -27.42
N LYS A 2 -16.62 -21.67 -27.22
CA LYS A 2 -17.11 -20.82 -26.09
C LYS A 2 -16.87 -21.49 -24.72
N VAL A 3 -17.14 -22.79 -24.58
CA VAL A 3 -16.99 -23.57 -23.33
C VAL A 3 -15.52 -23.60 -22.87
N LYS A 4 -14.57 -23.90 -23.75
CA LYS A 4 -13.13 -23.95 -23.42
C LYS A 4 -12.63 -22.59 -22.88
N PHE A 5 -13.10 -21.48 -23.46
CA PHE A 5 -12.73 -20.13 -22.96
C PHE A 5 -13.27 -19.88 -21.55
N VAL A 6 -14.54 -20.26 -21.29
CA VAL A 6 -15.14 -20.08 -19.96
C VAL A 6 -14.42 -20.93 -18.92
N LEU A 7 -14.18 -22.22 -19.22
CA LEU A 7 -13.44 -23.12 -18.32
C LEU A 7 -12.04 -22.58 -17.99
N MET A 8 -11.32 -22.06 -18.99
CA MET A 8 -10.00 -21.47 -18.78
C MET A 8 -10.07 -20.22 -17.90
N MET A 9 -11.08 -19.35 -18.11
CA MET A 9 -11.26 -18.17 -17.24
C MET A 9 -11.61 -18.57 -15.82
N VAL A 10 -12.46 -19.57 -15.61
CA VAL A 10 -12.78 -20.11 -14.27
C VAL A 10 -11.52 -20.66 -13.60
N ALA A 11 -10.72 -21.48 -14.30
CA ALA A 11 -9.47 -22.01 -13.76
C ALA A 11 -8.50 -20.91 -13.35
N LEU A 12 -8.36 -19.84 -14.17
CA LEU A 12 -7.53 -18.68 -13.82
C LEU A 12 -8.06 -17.92 -12.59
N MET A 13 -9.39 -17.79 -12.45
CA MET A 13 -9.97 -17.14 -11.27
C MET A 13 -9.77 -18.00 -10.01
N VAL A 14 -9.90 -19.33 -10.09
CA VAL A 14 -9.58 -20.23 -8.97
C VAL A 14 -8.11 -20.10 -8.57
N LEU A 15 -7.20 -20.08 -9.55
CA LEU A 15 -5.78 -19.85 -9.30
C LEU A 15 -5.53 -18.46 -8.67
N ALA A 16 -6.24 -17.44 -9.14
CA ALA A 16 -6.13 -16.09 -8.58
C ALA A 16 -6.57 -16.04 -7.10
N VAL A 17 -7.66 -16.73 -6.76
CA VAL A 17 -8.12 -16.89 -5.37
C VAL A 17 -7.07 -17.61 -4.54
N PHE A 18 -6.60 -18.77 -5.01
CA PHE A 18 -5.62 -19.57 -4.28
C PHE A 18 -4.34 -18.77 -3.96
N LEU A 19 -3.74 -18.13 -4.96
CA LEU A 19 -2.48 -17.36 -4.78
C LEU A 19 -2.62 -16.15 -3.85
N ARG A 20 -3.84 -15.64 -3.64
CA ARG A 20 -4.08 -14.45 -2.82
C ARG A 20 -4.59 -14.76 -1.42
N VAL A 21 -5.31 -15.86 -1.25
CA VAL A 21 -5.97 -16.19 0.02
C VAL A 21 -5.20 -17.22 0.85
N TYR A 22 -4.41 -18.09 0.18
CA TYR A 22 -3.66 -19.13 0.88
C TYR A 22 -2.66 -18.54 1.89
N ARG A 23 -2.80 -18.90 3.18
CA ARG A 23 -1.94 -18.45 4.29
C ARG A 23 -1.74 -16.93 4.34
N LEU A 24 -2.81 -16.15 4.42
CA LEU A 24 -2.74 -14.70 4.59
C LEU A 24 -2.10 -14.28 5.92
N ASP A 25 -2.05 -15.16 6.88
CA ASP A 25 -1.40 -15.04 8.20
C ASP A 25 0.12 -15.29 8.17
N TYR A 26 0.71 -15.57 7.00
CA TYR A 26 2.12 -15.94 6.86
C TYR A 26 3.10 -14.89 7.37
N LEU A 27 2.80 -13.61 7.18
CA LEU A 27 3.56 -12.47 7.69
C LEU A 27 2.78 -11.79 8.82
N GLU A 28 3.47 -11.22 9.82
CA GLU A 28 2.79 -10.37 10.81
C GLU A 28 2.21 -9.11 10.14
N LEU A 29 1.25 -8.47 10.83
CA LEU A 29 0.70 -7.19 10.38
C LEU A 29 1.67 -6.06 10.72
N PHE A 30 2.00 -5.23 9.74
CA PHE A 30 2.75 -4.00 10.01
C PHE A 30 1.83 -2.86 10.47
N GLY A 31 2.42 -1.75 10.92
CA GLY A 31 1.69 -0.67 11.59
C GLY A 31 0.45 -0.18 10.86
N ASP A 32 0.54 0.08 9.54
CA ASP A 32 -0.61 0.58 8.76
C ASP A 32 -1.74 -0.45 8.65
N GLU A 33 -1.42 -1.76 8.59
CA GLU A 33 -2.43 -2.82 8.59
C GLU A 33 -3.14 -2.92 9.94
N LEU A 34 -2.37 -2.80 11.04
CA LEU A 34 -2.93 -2.79 12.40
C LEU A 34 -3.84 -1.59 12.61
N ASP A 35 -3.39 -0.40 12.19
CA ASP A 35 -4.18 0.81 12.30
C ASP A 35 -5.47 0.70 11.46
N ALA A 36 -5.38 0.36 10.18
CA ALA A 36 -6.55 0.18 9.33
C ALA A 36 -7.51 -0.88 9.89
N GLY A 37 -6.98 -1.99 10.42
CA GLY A 37 -7.77 -3.04 11.05
C GLY A 37 -8.50 -2.58 12.30
N TYR A 38 -7.81 -1.87 13.19
CA TYR A 38 -8.42 -1.39 14.43
C TYR A 38 -9.40 -0.23 14.18
N GLN A 39 -9.10 0.68 13.25
CA GLN A 39 -10.06 1.70 12.78
C GLN A 39 -11.35 1.04 12.25
N SER A 40 -11.21 -0.01 11.44
CA SER A 40 -12.35 -0.76 10.90
C SER A 40 -13.15 -1.47 12.00
N TYR A 41 -12.46 -2.00 13.01
CA TYR A 41 -13.08 -2.60 14.18
C TYR A 41 -13.83 -1.55 15.02
N SER A 42 -13.23 -0.38 15.24
CA SER A 42 -13.88 0.74 15.92
C SER A 42 -15.14 1.21 15.19
N LEU A 43 -15.05 1.37 13.85
CA LEU A 43 -16.22 1.70 13.01
C LEU A 43 -17.31 0.63 13.09
N LEU A 44 -16.92 -0.66 13.13
CA LEU A 44 -17.87 -1.77 13.27
C LEU A 44 -18.63 -1.72 14.60
N MET A 45 -17.91 -1.47 15.70
CA MET A 45 -18.45 -1.56 17.05
C MET A 45 -19.22 -0.30 17.46
N THR A 46 -18.80 0.88 16.99
CA THR A 46 -19.27 2.16 17.51
C THR A 46 -19.76 3.13 16.44
N GLY A 47 -19.50 2.87 15.15
CA GLY A 47 -19.72 3.83 14.07
C GLY A 47 -18.72 5.00 14.08
N ARG A 48 -17.70 4.95 14.96
CA ARG A 48 -16.69 5.98 15.15
C ARG A 48 -15.28 5.43 14.88
N ASP A 49 -14.34 6.32 14.52
CA ASP A 49 -12.93 5.95 14.57
C ASP A 49 -12.47 5.78 16.05
N TYR A 50 -11.27 5.25 16.29
CA TYR A 50 -10.82 5.03 17.67
C TYR A 50 -10.52 6.33 18.44
N LYS A 51 -10.55 7.49 17.78
CA LYS A 51 -10.50 8.81 18.42
C LYS A 51 -11.87 9.36 18.78
N GLY A 52 -12.96 8.69 18.36
CA GLY A 52 -14.34 9.04 18.67
C GLY A 52 -15.07 9.86 17.61
N ASN A 53 -14.48 10.12 16.44
CA ASN A 53 -15.12 10.86 15.35
C ASN A 53 -16.17 10.00 14.64
N LEU A 54 -17.41 10.49 14.54
CA LEU A 54 -18.52 9.78 13.91
C LEU A 54 -18.39 9.79 12.37
N ILE A 55 -18.35 8.61 11.75
CA ILE A 55 -18.32 8.39 10.30
C ILE A 55 -17.36 9.38 9.61
N PRO A 56 -16.08 9.40 9.97
CA PRO A 56 -15.15 10.42 9.49
C PRO A 56 -14.89 10.31 7.99
N ALA A 57 -14.93 11.46 7.29
CA ALA A 57 -14.57 11.55 5.88
C ALA A 57 -13.05 11.48 5.65
N TYR A 58 -12.23 11.66 6.70
CA TYR A 58 -10.79 11.52 6.74
C TYR A 58 -10.38 11.04 8.14
N ILE A 59 -9.46 10.09 8.24
CA ILE A 59 -9.10 9.44 9.49
C ILE A 59 -7.67 9.81 9.88
N HIS A 60 -7.47 10.15 11.15
CA HIS A 60 -6.14 10.34 11.70
C HIS A 60 -5.52 8.99 12.04
N SER A 61 -4.37 8.71 11.45
CA SER A 61 -3.61 7.48 11.61
C SER A 61 -2.18 7.83 12.00
N PHE A 62 -1.72 7.41 13.15
CA PHE A 62 -0.42 7.80 13.71
C PHE A 62 -0.23 9.32 13.70
N SER A 63 0.76 9.80 12.92
CA SER A 63 1.06 11.22 12.72
C SER A 63 0.47 11.82 11.44
N GLU A 64 -0.34 11.05 10.71
CA GLU A 64 -0.86 11.42 9.40
C GLU A 64 -2.38 11.31 9.32
N TRP A 65 -2.95 12.07 8.39
CA TRP A 65 -4.33 11.93 8.00
C TRP A 65 -4.44 11.07 6.74
N ARG A 66 -5.40 10.14 6.71
CA ARG A 66 -5.60 9.17 5.63
C ARG A 66 -7.01 9.15 5.11
N ALA A 67 -7.12 8.84 3.82
CA ALA A 67 -8.41 8.55 3.17
C ALA A 67 -9.01 7.25 3.75
N PRO A 68 -10.31 7.24 4.13
CA PRO A 68 -10.89 6.17 4.94
C PRO A 68 -11.38 4.96 4.15
N GLY A 69 -11.28 4.97 2.81
CA GLY A 69 -11.94 4.00 1.93
C GLY A 69 -11.58 2.55 2.23
N LEU A 70 -10.31 2.25 2.51
CA LEU A 70 -9.90 0.89 2.89
C LEU A 70 -10.54 0.48 4.21
N MET A 71 -10.55 1.37 5.21
CA MET A 71 -11.10 1.08 6.54
C MET A 71 -12.59 0.77 6.45
N TYR A 72 -13.38 1.57 5.73
CA TYR A 72 -14.80 1.27 5.50
C TYR A 72 -15.01 -0.02 4.71
N ALA A 73 -14.21 -0.25 3.67
CA ALA A 73 -14.30 -1.49 2.89
C ALA A 73 -13.92 -2.73 3.70
N MET A 74 -13.09 -2.58 4.74
CA MET A 74 -12.63 -3.67 5.61
C MET A 74 -13.67 -4.07 6.67
N VAL A 75 -14.58 -3.16 7.07
CA VAL A 75 -15.60 -3.42 8.11
C VAL A 75 -16.35 -4.75 7.91
N PRO A 76 -16.92 -5.09 6.74
CA PRO A 76 -17.61 -6.36 6.56
C PRO A 76 -16.68 -7.59 6.70
N PHE A 77 -15.40 -7.46 6.35
CA PHE A 77 -14.43 -8.53 6.48
C PHE A 77 -14.03 -8.77 7.94
N ILE A 78 -13.83 -7.70 8.71
CA ILE A 78 -13.61 -7.79 10.17
C ILE A 78 -14.84 -8.39 10.86
N LYS A 79 -16.05 -8.02 10.44
CA LYS A 79 -17.29 -8.61 10.98
C LYS A 79 -17.38 -10.12 10.75
N ILE A 80 -16.96 -10.61 9.57
CA ILE A 80 -17.09 -12.02 9.18
C ILE A 80 -15.93 -12.86 9.71
N PHE A 81 -14.70 -12.37 9.60
CA PHE A 81 -13.48 -13.16 9.88
C PHE A 81 -12.82 -12.77 11.22
N GLY A 82 -13.31 -11.73 11.89
CA GLY A 82 -12.73 -11.21 13.13
C GLY A 82 -11.55 -10.26 12.92
N LEU A 83 -11.14 -9.61 14.01
CA LEU A 83 -9.96 -8.73 14.05
C LEU A 83 -8.70 -9.59 14.16
N ASN A 84 -8.12 -9.94 13.02
CA ASN A 84 -6.92 -10.77 12.86
C ASN A 84 -6.31 -10.53 11.46
N GLU A 85 -5.17 -11.17 11.18
CA GLU A 85 -4.45 -11.04 9.91
C GLU A 85 -5.33 -11.37 8.69
N PHE A 86 -6.12 -12.42 8.79
CA PHE A 86 -6.99 -12.86 7.70
C PHE A 86 -8.09 -11.83 7.42
N GLY A 87 -8.76 -11.33 8.47
CA GLY A 87 -9.82 -10.31 8.34
C GLY A 87 -9.31 -9.01 7.72
N VAL A 88 -8.12 -8.56 8.13
CA VAL A 88 -7.48 -7.34 7.61
C VAL A 88 -7.10 -7.48 6.14
N ARG A 89 -6.49 -8.61 5.73
CA ARG A 89 -5.93 -8.78 4.38
C ARG A 89 -6.94 -9.27 3.36
N MET A 90 -8.03 -9.89 3.82
CA MET A 90 -9.05 -10.43 2.93
C MET A 90 -9.71 -9.35 2.06
N VAL A 91 -9.82 -8.11 2.55
CA VAL A 91 -10.33 -6.99 1.76
C VAL A 91 -9.47 -6.75 0.51
N SER A 92 -8.14 -6.69 0.67
CA SER A 92 -7.21 -6.47 -0.45
C SER A 92 -7.19 -7.65 -1.42
N SER A 93 -7.28 -8.89 -0.90
CA SER A 93 -7.43 -10.10 -1.72
C SER A 93 -8.71 -10.06 -2.55
N PHE A 94 -9.83 -9.76 -1.93
CA PHE A 94 -11.14 -9.68 -2.59
C PHE A 94 -11.17 -8.64 -3.72
N PHE A 95 -10.76 -7.41 -3.43
CA PHE A 95 -10.73 -6.36 -4.44
C PHE A 95 -9.68 -6.60 -5.52
N GLY A 96 -8.54 -7.21 -5.19
CA GLY A 96 -7.57 -7.65 -6.20
C GLY A 96 -8.18 -8.64 -7.21
N ILE A 97 -8.93 -9.64 -6.74
CA ILE A 97 -9.62 -10.63 -7.59
C ILE A 97 -10.76 -9.95 -8.39
N LEU A 98 -11.52 -9.06 -7.73
CA LEU A 98 -12.58 -8.29 -8.37
C LEU A 98 -12.04 -7.39 -9.48
N GLY A 99 -10.86 -6.75 -9.29
CA GLY A 99 -10.17 -5.97 -10.31
C GLY A 99 -9.76 -6.82 -11.52
N ILE A 100 -9.21 -8.02 -11.30
CA ILE A 100 -8.88 -8.96 -12.39
C ILE A 100 -10.13 -9.30 -13.21
N SER A 101 -11.25 -9.62 -12.55
CA SER A 101 -12.51 -9.95 -13.23
C SER A 101 -13.08 -8.78 -14.03
N GLY A 102 -13.05 -7.57 -13.43
CA GLY A 102 -13.47 -6.33 -14.11
C GLY A 102 -12.61 -6.02 -15.33
N PHE A 103 -11.29 -6.23 -15.24
CA PHE A 103 -10.39 -6.02 -16.38
C PHE A 103 -10.65 -7.03 -17.51
N ALA A 104 -10.89 -8.31 -17.18
CA ALA A 104 -11.28 -9.32 -18.17
C ALA A 104 -12.57 -8.92 -18.92
N LEU A 105 -13.58 -8.44 -18.19
CA LEU A 105 -14.83 -7.97 -18.78
C LEU A 105 -14.63 -6.69 -19.61
N SER A 106 -13.77 -5.77 -19.20
CA SER A 106 -13.39 -4.59 -19.96
C SER A 106 -12.75 -4.95 -21.30
N LEU A 107 -11.78 -5.88 -21.30
CA LEU A 107 -11.15 -6.37 -22.52
C LEU A 107 -12.16 -7.08 -23.45
N LYS A 108 -13.08 -7.84 -22.87
CA LYS A 108 -14.18 -8.48 -23.65
C LYS A 108 -15.12 -7.43 -24.25
N LEU A 109 -15.50 -6.40 -23.49
CA LEU A 109 -16.32 -5.29 -23.95
C LEU A 109 -15.65 -4.51 -25.09
N LEU A 110 -14.32 -4.41 -25.04
CA LEU A 110 -13.47 -3.79 -26.08
C LEU A 110 -13.22 -4.70 -27.29
N ASN A 111 -13.86 -5.88 -27.35
CA ASN A 111 -13.74 -6.88 -28.43
C ASN A 111 -12.30 -7.40 -28.63
N ILE A 112 -11.52 -7.48 -27.56
CA ILE A 112 -10.18 -8.07 -27.61
C ILE A 112 -10.28 -9.57 -27.84
N ARG A 113 -9.35 -10.13 -28.65
CA ARG A 113 -9.30 -11.55 -28.98
C ARG A 113 -9.17 -12.41 -27.72
N LYS A 114 -9.97 -13.48 -27.62
CA LYS A 114 -9.99 -14.35 -26.43
C LYS A 114 -8.62 -14.84 -25.97
N LYS A 115 -7.73 -15.20 -26.93
CA LYS A 115 -6.37 -15.64 -26.62
C LYS A 115 -5.54 -14.56 -25.90
N VAL A 116 -5.75 -13.28 -26.28
CA VAL A 116 -5.09 -12.14 -25.60
C VAL A 116 -5.67 -11.96 -24.20
N ILE A 117 -7.01 -12.01 -24.04
CA ILE A 117 -7.65 -11.90 -22.72
C ILE A 117 -7.11 -12.97 -21.77
N VAL A 118 -7.04 -14.23 -22.21
CA VAL A 118 -6.52 -15.33 -21.39
C VAL A 118 -5.08 -15.09 -20.98
N ALA A 119 -4.21 -14.69 -21.92
CA ALA A 119 -2.81 -14.39 -21.61
C ALA A 119 -2.67 -13.24 -20.61
N VAL A 120 -3.42 -12.15 -20.80
CA VAL A 120 -3.43 -11.00 -19.90
C VAL A 120 -3.86 -11.37 -18.49
N ILE A 121 -4.98 -12.09 -18.37
CA ILE A 121 -5.50 -12.50 -17.06
C ILE A 121 -4.56 -13.50 -16.38
N PHE A 122 -3.96 -14.41 -17.13
CA PHE A 122 -2.93 -15.30 -16.60
C PHE A 122 -1.73 -14.50 -16.05
N PHE A 123 -1.21 -13.55 -16.80
CA PHE A 123 -0.07 -12.74 -16.39
C PHE A 123 -0.35 -11.90 -15.14
N ILE A 124 -1.53 -11.29 -15.04
CA ILE A 124 -1.93 -10.56 -13.82
C ILE A 124 -2.07 -11.53 -12.64
N THR A 125 -2.64 -12.73 -12.90
CA THR A 125 -2.86 -13.74 -11.86
C THR A 125 -1.56 -14.18 -11.20
N VAL A 126 -0.49 -14.39 -11.99
CA VAL A 126 0.81 -14.86 -11.50
C VAL A 126 1.81 -13.74 -11.21
N SER A 127 1.48 -12.47 -11.48
CA SER A 127 2.37 -11.33 -11.28
C SER A 127 2.80 -11.16 -9.83
N PRO A 128 4.10 -11.07 -9.51
CA PRO A 128 4.61 -10.80 -8.17
C PRO A 128 4.01 -9.53 -7.57
N TRP A 129 3.99 -8.43 -8.32
CA TRP A 129 3.45 -7.15 -7.89
C TRP A 129 1.98 -7.24 -7.47
N HIS A 130 1.14 -7.85 -8.32
CA HIS A 130 -0.29 -7.97 -8.02
C HIS A 130 -0.56 -8.95 -6.87
N ILE A 131 0.22 -10.04 -6.74
CA ILE A 131 0.11 -10.98 -5.63
C ILE A 131 0.47 -10.29 -4.32
N GLN A 132 1.62 -9.60 -4.25
CA GLN A 132 2.09 -8.91 -3.05
C GLN A 132 1.04 -7.91 -2.53
N TYR A 133 0.51 -7.06 -3.42
CA TYR A 133 -0.48 -6.05 -3.05
C TYR A 133 -1.86 -6.61 -2.70
N SER A 134 -2.19 -7.80 -3.19
CA SER A 134 -3.44 -8.49 -2.84
C SER A 134 -3.33 -9.30 -1.55
N ARG A 135 -2.10 -9.55 -1.04
CA ARG A 135 -1.85 -10.34 0.17
C ARG A 135 -1.53 -9.48 1.39
N ALA A 136 -1.41 -8.18 1.22
CA ALA A 136 -1.20 -7.20 2.28
C ALA A 136 -2.36 -6.20 2.31
N GLY A 137 -2.58 -5.55 3.45
CA GLY A 137 -3.67 -4.60 3.67
C GLY A 137 -3.43 -3.24 2.99
N PHE A 138 -3.13 -3.24 1.69
CA PHE A 138 -2.90 -2.03 0.90
C PHE A 138 -4.17 -1.56 0.19
N GLU A 139 -4.33 -0.24 0.08
CA GLU A 139 -5.49 0.42 -0.54
C GLU A 139 -5.53 0.25 -2.07
N LEU A 140 -4.39 -0.12 -2.69
CA LEU A 140 -4.23 -0.06 -4.14
C LEU A 140 -5.06 -1.08 -4.91
N THR A 141 -5.34 -2.24 -4.33
CA THR A 141 -6.23 -3.23 -4.94
C THR A 141 -7.68 -2.78 -4.93
N LEU A 142 -8.12 -2.11 -3.85
CA LEU A 142 -9.42 -1.46 -3.79
C LEU A 142 -9.51 -0.34 -4.83
N LEU A 143 -8.53 0.58 -4.84
CA LEU A 143 -8.49 1.66 -5.81
C LEU A 143 -8.53 1.13 -7.25
N SER A 144 -7.64 0.21 -7.60
CA SER A 144 -7.58 -0.34 -8.96
C SER A 144 -8.89 -1.02 -9.38
N SER A 145 -9.53 -1.75 -8.45
CA SER A 145 -10.84 -2.36 -8.69
C SER A 145 -11.91 -1.32 -8.97
N LEU A 146 -12.02 -0.27 -8.16
CA LEU A 146 -12.97 0.83 -8.36
C LEU A 146 -12.75 1.52 -9.72
N LEU A 147 -11.50 1.80 -10.08
CA LEU A 147 -11.18 2.45 -11.35
C LEU A 147 -11.46 1.56 -12.55
N ILE A 148 -11.16 0.27 -12.48
CA ILE A 148 -11.44 -0.70 -13.56
C ILE A 148 -12.94 -0.85 -13.78
N TRP A 149 -13.71 -1.06 -12.72
CA TRP A 149 -15.16 -1.17 -12.82
C TRP A 149 -15.80 0.16 -13.23
N GLY A 150 -15.29 1.29 -12.72
CA GLY A 150 -15.70 2.61 -13.17
C GLY A 150 -15.48 2.81 -14.66
N ALA A 151 -14.28 2.49 -15.18
CA ALA A 151 -13.98 2.55 -16.61
C ALA A 151 -14.83 1.56 -17.43
N TYR A 152 -15.05 0.33 -16.92
CA TYR A 152 -15.93 -0.65 -17.56
C TYR A 152 -17.34 -0.10 -17.77
N PHE A 153 -17.96 0.43 -16.70
CA PHE A 153 -19.30 0.99 -16.78
C PHE A 153 -19.35 2.27 -17.64
N LEU A 154 -18.29 3.09 -17.60
CA LEU A 154 -18.22 4.25 -18.48
C LEU A 154 -18.24 3.81 -19.96
N ILE A 155 -17.35 2.90 -20.35
CA ILE A 155 -17.27 2.39 -21.73
C ILE A 155 -18.58 1.69 -22.12
N LEU A 156 -19.20 0.96 -21.20
CA LEU A 156 -20.49 0.30 -21.42
C LEU A 156 -21.60 1.33 -21.69
N GLY A 157 -21.66 2.38 -20.87
CA GLY A 157 -22.59 3.49 -21.04
C GLY A 157 -22.41 4.25 -22.36
N LEU A 158 -21.15 4.47 -22.76
CA LEU A 158 -20.81 5.11 -24.04
C LEU A 158 -21.22 4.24 -25.23
N LYS A 159 -21.00 2.91 -25.17
CA LYS A 159 -21.36 1.99 -26.27
C LYS A 159 -22.86 1.71 -26.38
N ARG A 160 -23.59 1.75 -25.27
CA ARG A 160 -25.03 1.42 -25.23
C ARG A 160 -25.93 2.64 -25.10
N SER A 161 -25.36 3.85 -25.07
CA SER A 161 -26.06 5.13 -24.83
C SER A 161 -26.88 5.11 -23.53
N GLY A 162 -26.45 4.31 -22.54
CA GLY A 162 -27.14 4.10 -21.26
C GLY A 162 -26.61 5.03 -20.17
N TYR A 163 -27.34 6.10 -19.87
CA TYR A 163 -26.92 7.08 -18.84
C TYR A 163 -26.79 6.50 -17.44
N TYR A 164 -27.56 5.46 -17.10
CA TYR A 164 -27.43 4.75 -15.82
C TYR A 164 -26.00 4.20 -15.60
N PHE A 165 -25.39 3.64 -16.64
CA PHE A 165 -24.01 3.15 -16.53
C PHE A 165 -23.01 4.29 -16.36
N THR A 166 -23.28 5.47 -16.94
CA THR A 166 -22.45 6.66 -16.73
C THR A 166 -22.55 7.17 -15.28
N VAL A 167 -23.75 7.13 -14.68
CA VAL A 167 -23.96 7.47 -13.28
C VAL A 167 -23.20 6.50 -12.37
N LEU A 168 -23.35 5.18 -12.60
CA LEU A 168 -22.65 4.16 -11.83
C LEU A 168 -21.12 4.29 -11.95
N SER A 169 -20.63 4.61 -13.15
CA SER A 169 -19.22 4.92 -13.36
C SER A 169 -18.77 6.11 -12.52
N GLY A 170 -19.51 7.23 -12.58
CA GLY A 170 -19.19 8.43 -11.80
C GLY A 170 -19.13 8.16 -10.31
N PHE A 171 -20.06 7.39 -9.78
CA PHE A 171 -20.06 6.96 -8.39
C PHE A 171 -18.81 6.14 -8.04
N LEU A 172 -18.50 5.08 -8.80
CA LEU A 172 -17.33 4.23 -8.54
C LEU A 172 -16.00 4.98 -8.64
N LEU A 173 -15.87 5.84 -9.66
CA LEU A 173 -14.68 6.68 -9.83
C LEU A 173 -14.50 7.67 -8.68
N SER A 174 -15.60 8.25 -8.18
CA SER A 174 -15.58 9.17 -7.02
C SER A 174 -15.15 8.47 -5.73
N LEU A 175 -15.52 7.20 -5.52
CA LEU A 175 -15.04 6.41 -4.39
C LEU A 175 -13.52 6.27 -4.39
N GLY A 176 -12.88 6.36 -5.55
CA GLY A 176 -11.42 6.36 -5.67
C GLY A 176 -10.75 7.47 -4.86
N PHE A 177 -11.35 8.66 -4.76
CA PHE A 177 -10.81 9.78 -3.97
C PHE A 177 -10.71 9.48 -2.48
N TYR A 178 -11.57 8.58 -1.97
CA TYR A 178 -11.57 8.15 -0.58
C TYR A 178 -10.64 6.96 -0.30
N THR A 179 -9.89 6.48 -1.31
CA THR A 179 -9.01 5.33 -1.15
C THR A 179 -7.54 5.70 -1.07
N TYR A 180 -7.02 6.45 -2.03
CA TYR A 180 -5.59 6.77 -2.08
C TYR A 180 -5.32 8.07 -2.83
N ASN A 181 -4.36 8.86 -2.37
CA ASN A 181 -4.12 10.22 -2.86
C ASN A 181 -3.80 10.33 -4.36
N THR A 182 -3.20 9.29 -4.98
CA THR A 182 -2.95 9.29 -6.42
C THR A 182 -4.24 9.40 -7.24
N ALA A 183 -5.38 8.97 -6.69
CA ALA A 183 -6.68 9.07 -7.33
C ALA A 183 -7.08 10.52 -7.63
N ASN A 184 -6.64 11.49 -6.82
CA ASN A 184 -6.98 12.91 -7.01
C ASN A 184 -6.53 13.44 -8.39
N ILE A 185 -5.46 12.87 -8.93
CA ILE A 185 -4.95 13.23 -10.27
C ILE A 185 -5.37 12.19 -11.31
N TYR A 186 -5.27 10.90 -10.96
CA TYR A 186 -5.48 9.83 -11.92
C TYR A 186 -6.95 9.69 -12.35
N VAL A 187 -7.92 9.84 -11.44
CA VAL A 187 -9.36 9.70 -11.74
C VAL A 187 -9.84 10.71 -12.78
N PRO A 188 -9.59 12.03 -12.63
CA PRO A 188 -9.96 13.01 -13.65
C PRO A 188 -9.32 12.72 -15.01
N LEU A 189 -8.03 12.36 -15.04
CA LEU A 189 -7.31 12.05 -16.27
C LEU A 189 -7.86 10.79 -16.95
N LEU A 190 -8.11 9.72 -16.20
CA LEU A 190 -8.74 8.48 -16.69
C LEU A 190 -10.13 8.75 -17.27
N ALA A 191 -10.96 9.49 -16.55
CA ALA A 191 -12.32 9.82 -16.97
C ALA A 191 -12.31 10.64 -18.26
N LEU A 192 -11.53 11.72 -18.29
CA LEU A 192 -11.42 12.61 -19.45
C LEU A 192 -10.89 11.85 -20.67
N MET A 193 -9.80 11.10 -20.53
CA MET A 193 -9.24 10.30 -21.61
C MET A 193 -10.26 9.28 -22.15
N THR A 194 -11.00 8.60 -21.25
CA THR A 194 -12.01 7.62 -21.67
C THR A 194 -13.15 8.29 -22.45
N LEU A 195 -13.65 9.44 -21.97
CA LEU A 195 -14.69 10.20 -22.66
C LEU A 195 -14.24 10.66 -24.06
N ILE A 196 -12.99 11.12 -24.19
CA ILE A 196 -12.42 11.57 -25.48
C ILE A 196 -12.24 10.39 -26.44
N VAL A 197 -11.56 9.32 -25.98
CA VAL A 197 -11.23 8.15 -26.82
C VAL A 197 -12.49 7.45 -27.35
N PHE A 198 -13.53 7.34 -26.52
CA PHE A 198 -14.79 6.71 -26.90
C PHE A 198 -15.86 7.69 -27.39
N ARG A 199 -15.50 8.96 -27.62
CA ARG A 199 -16.34 10.00 -28.23
C ARG A 199 -17.68 10.18 -27.52
N ALA A 200 -17.62 10.49 -26.22
CA ALA A 200 -18.79 10.75 -25.42
C ALA A 200 -19.64 11.93 -25.91
N SER A 201 -20.95 11.87 -25.69
CA SER A 201 -21.85 12.99 -25.91
C SER A 201 -21.69 14.06 -24.81
N LYS A 202 -22.03 15.32 -25.10
CA LYS A 202 -22.02 16.42 -24.11
C LYS A 202 -22.82 16.07 -22.85
N LYS A 203 -23.93 15.34 -23.00
CA LYS A 203 -24.76 14.89 -21.89
C LYS A 203 -24.05 13.89 -21.00
N GLN A 204 -23.25 12.98 -21.55
CA GLN A 204 -22.45 12.03 -20.78
C GLN A 204 -21.33 12.73 -20.03
N TYR A 205 -20.66 13.74 -20.63
CA TYR A 205 -19.72 14.60 -19.91
C TYR A 205 -20.38 15.28 -18.72
N LEU A 206 -21.54 15.89 -18.93
CA LEU A 206 -22.28 16.59 -17.86
C LEU A 206 -22.70 15.64 -16.74
N ILE A 207 -23.25 14.47 -17.08
CA ILE A 207 -23.67 13.48 -16.08
C ILE A 207 -22.47 13.01 -15.26
N LEU A 208 -21.36 12.64 -15.91
CA LEU A 208 -20.18 12.16 -15.20
C LEU A 208 -19.60 13.24 -14.29
N PHE A 209 -19.55 14.50 -14.79
CA PHE A 209 -19.10 15.65 -14.01
C PHE A 209 -19.99 15.91 -12.78
N LEU A 210 -21.31 15.95 -12.95
CA LEU A 210 -22.24 16.22 -11.83
C LEU A 210 -22.22 15.11 -10.78
N VAL A 211 -22.22 13.85 -11.21
CA VAL A 211 -22.12 12.70 -10.29
C VAL A 211 -20.75 12.72 -9.59
N GLY A 212 -19.68 12.95 -10.35
CA GLY A 212 -18.34 13.09 -9.81
C GLY A 212 -18.24 14.18 -8.76
N LEU A 213 -18.79 15.37 -9.07
CA LEU A 213 -18.81 16.52 -8.15
C LEU A 213 -19.58 16.18 -6.86
N VAL A 214 -20.82 15.68 -6.96
CA VAL A 214 -21.66 15.38 -5.81
C VAL A 214 -20.98 14.40 -4.85
N PHE A 215 -20.47 13.28 -5.36
CA PHE A 215 -19.83 12.26 -4.51
C PHE A 215 -18.42 12.63 -4.06
N SER A 216 -17.79 13.65 -4.67
CA SER A 216 -16.48 14.15 -4.22
C SER A 216 -16.59 15.34 -3.25
N LEU A 217 -17.77 15.92 -3.03
CA LEU A 217 -17.95 17.11 -2.18
C LEU A 217 -17.33 16.96 -0.79
N PRO A 218 -17.52 15.84 -0.04
CA PRO A 218 -16.90 15.69 1.27
C PRO A 218 -15.37 15.71 1.19
N MET A 219 -14.79 15.12 0.13
CA MET A 219 -13.34 15.12 -0.07
C MET A 219 -12.81 16.50 -0.49
N ILE A 220 -13.55 17.20 -1.35
CA ILE A 220 -13.24 18.59 -1.72
C ILE A 220 -13.24 19.48 -0.49
N TYR A 221 -14.23 19.33 0.39
CA TYR A 221 -14.25 20.03 1.67
C TYR A 221 -13.00 19.73 2.52
N GLN A 222 -12.60 18.46 2.62
CA GLN A 222 -11.37 18.05 3.34
C GLN A 222 -10.07 18.59 2.72
N ILE A 223 -10.04 18.82 1.41
CA ILE A 223 -8.87 19.43 0.73
C ILE A 223 -8.74 20.92 1.10
N PHE A 224 -9.83 21.66 1.17
CA PHE A 224 -9.80 23.11 1.41
C PHE A 224 -9.86 23.51 2.88
N TYR A 225 -10.56 22.74 3.70
CA TYR A 225 -10.86 23.10 5.11
C TYR A 225 -10.43 22.01 6.11
N GLY A 226 -9.97 20.86 5.67
CA GLY A 226 -9.49 19.77 6.51
C GLY A 226 -8.02 19.46 6.26
N HIS A 227 -7.68 18.18 6.38
CA HIS A 227 -6.30 17.68 6.37
C HIS A 227 -5.90 16.91 5.11
N ALA A 228 -6.77 16.81 4.09
CA ALA A 228 -6.48 16.00 2.90
C ALA A 228 -5.32 16.57 2.05
N ALA A 229 -5.04 17.88 2.14
CA ALA A 229 -3.94 18.53 1.45
C ALA A 229 -2.58 18.40 2.16
N ASP A 230 -2.56 18.09 3.48
CA ASP A 230 -1.33 18.08 4.29
C ASP A 230 -0.27 17.13 3.72
N ARG A 231 -0.70 15.96 3.27
CA ARG A 231 0.19 14.95 2.70
C ARG A 231 0.80 15.39 1.37
N PHE A 232 0.03 16.08 0.52
CA PHE A 232 0.57 16.63 -0.71
C PHE A 232 1.60 17.73 -0.43
N GLY A 233 1.35 18.59 0.56
CA GLY A 233 2.29 19.61 1.00
C GLY A 233 3.62 19.03 1.48
N LYS A 234 3.59 17.91 2.20
CA LYS A 234 4.81 17.26 2.74
C LYS A 234 5.61 16.48 1.68
N PHE A 235 4.95 15.79 0.77
CA PHE A 235 5.59 14.84 -0.16
C PHE A 235 5.69 15.33 -1.61
N SER A 236 5.22 16.54 -1.91
CA SER A 236 5.29 17.13 -3.26
C SER A 236 6.71 17.56 -3.62
N VAL A 237 7.14 17.29 -4.87
CA VAL A 237 8.40 17.84 -5.43
C VAL A 237 8.50 19.34 -5.34
N PHE A 238 7.35 20.04 -5.29
CA PHE A 238 7.32 21.51 -5.18
C PHE A 238 7.71 22.04 -3.79
N ALA A 239 7.58 21.19 -2.76
CA ALA A 239 7.94 21.48 -1.36
C ALA A 239 9.31 20.88 -0.98
N ASP A 240 10.01 20.22 -1.91
CA ASP A 240 11.29 19.58 -1.64
C ASP A 240 12.40 20.60 -1.38
N GLY A 241 12.91 20.62 -0.14
CA GLY A 241 14.04 21.47 0.25
C GLY A 241 15.33 21.18 -0.53
N GLN A 242 15.51 19.95 -1.03
CA GLN A 242 16.68 19.58 -1.84
C GLN A 242 16.73 20.36 -3.16
N VAL A 243 15.59 20.76 -3.71
CA VAL A 243 15.51 21.60 -4.91
C VAL A 243 16.22 22.96 -4.66
N VAL A 244 16.04 23.55 -3.49
CA VAL A 244 16.69 24.83 -3.14
C VAL A 244 18.20 24.64 -2.98
N VAL A 245 18.62 23.57 -2.32
CA VAL A 245 20.05 23.22 -2.13
C VAL A 245 20.72 22.95 -3.48
N GLU A 246 20.11 22.16 -4.34
CA GLU A 246 20.63 21.86 -5.67
C GLU A 246 20.76 23.12 -6.52
N MET A 247 19.76 23.98 -6.50
CA MET A 247 19.74 25.26 -7.20
C MET A 247 20.89 26.18 -6.74
N ALA A 248 21.10 26.29 -5.41
CA ALA A 248 22.16 27.09 -4.84
C ALA A 248 23.55 26.56 -5.24
N LYS A 249 23.77 25.25 -5.11
CA LYS A 249 25.02 24.56 -5.47
C LYS A 249 25.43 24.83 -6.92
N TYR A 250 24.52 24.66 -7.87
CA TYR A 250 24.85 24.85 -9.29
C TYR A 250 25.03 26.33 -9.66
N ARG A 251 24.33 27.27 -9.02
CA ARG A 251 24.52 28.70 -9.22
C ARG A 251 25.87 29.19 -8.68
N GLU A 252 26.24 28.71 -7.50
CA GLU A 252 27.54 29.02 -6.89
C GLU A 252 28.69 28.45 -7.73
N ALA A 253 28.62 27.19 -8.13
CA ALA A 253 29.63 26.56 -8.98
C ALA A 253 29.83 27.24 -10.35
N SER A 254 28.80 27.93 -10.86
CA SER A 254 28.86 28.69 -12.13
C SER A 254 29.14 30.17 -11.94
N GLY A 255 29.61 30.60 -10.77
CA GLY A 255 29.94 32.01 -10.47
C GLY A 255 28.73 32.94 -10.52
N ASN A 256 27.51 32.42 -10.27
CA ASN A 256 26.26 33.21 -10.30
C ASN A 256 25.99 33.94 -11.62
N ALA A 257 26.55 33.48 -12.73
CA ALA A 257 26.31 34.04 -14.06
C ALA A 257 24.82 34.13 -14.37
N MET A 258 24.39 35.15 -15.11
CA MET A 258 22.98 35.33 -15.47
C MET A 258 22.39 34.10 -16.15
N ILE A 259 23.19 33.41 -16.97
CA ILE A 259 22.81 32.19 -17.69
C ILE A 259 22.51 31.04 -16.71
N SER A 260 23.23 30.92 -15.58
CA SER A 260 22.99 29.90 -14.56
C SER A 260 21.63 30.10 -13.86
N LYS A 261 21.17 31.34 -13.70
CA LYS A 261 19.85 31.66 -13.14
C LYS A 261 18.70 31.19 -14.05
N VAL A 262 18.95 31.11 -15.36
CA VAL A 262 17.96 30.58 -16.34
C VAL A 262 17.90 29.05 -16.25
N PHE A 263 19.04 28.35 -16.23
CA PHE A 263 19.06 26.89 -16.24
C PHE A 263 18.89 26.24 -14.87
N TYR A 264 19.18 26.96 -13.79
CA TYR A 264 19.06 26.49 -12.39
C TYR A 264 18.07 27.35 -11.60
N ASN A 265 16.86 27.57 -12.16
CA ASN A 265 15.74 28.12 -11.43
C ASN A 265 14.83 26.99 -10.89
N LYS A 266 13.95 27.31 -9.94
CA LYS A 266 13.05 26.35 -9.30
C LYS A 266 12.25 25.52 -10.31
N TYR A 267 11.74 26.12 -11.35
CA TYR A 267 10.89 25.44 -12.34
C TYR A 267 11.67 24.42 -13.17
N VAL A 268 12.89 24.76 -13.57
CA VAL A 268 13.75 23.84 -14.34
C VAL A 268 14.20 22.66 -13.47
N VAL A 269 14.63 22.90 -12.22
CA VAL A 269 15.08 21.83 -11.32
C VAL A 269 13.91 20.91 -10.96
N VAL A 270 12.75 21.46 -10.60
CA VAL A 270 11.53 20.67 -10.36
C VAL A 270 11.11 19.91 -11.61
N GLY A 271 11.11 20.54 -12.78
CA GLY A 271 10.77 19.89 -14.04
C GLY A 271 11.70 18.71 -14.38
N LYS A 272 13.00 18.85 -14.16
CA LYS A 272 13.99 17.76 -14.31
C LYS A 272 13.67 16.61 -13.36
N LYS A 273 13.34 16.90 -12.10
CA LYS A 273 12.99 15.89 -11.10
C LYS A 273 11.71 15.14 -11.45
N ILE A 274 10.67 15.87 -11.90
CA ILE A 274 9.42 15.26 -12.39
C ILE A 274 9.70 14.33 -13.58
N LEU A 275 10.48 14.80 -14.56
CA LEU A 275 10.84 13.99 -15.73
C LEU A 275 11.66 12.76 -15.32
N PHE A 276 12.62 12.91 -14.43
CA PHE A 276 13.40 11.81 -13.88
C PHE A 276 12.49 10.77 -13.21
N ASN A 277 11.62 11.18 -12.29
CA ASN A 277 10.67 10.29 -11.62
C ASN A 277 9.76 9.58 -12.62
N TYR A 278 9.25 10.30 -13.62
CA TYR A 278 8.37 9.74 -14.65
C TYR A 278 9.08 8.67 -15.49
N LEU A 279 10.29 8.94 -15.96
CA LEU A 279 11.05 8.00 -16.79
C LEU A 279 11.51 6.78 -15.99
N ASN A 280 11.90 6.97 -14.74
CA ASN A 280 12.34 5.86 -13.87
C ASN A 280 11.21 4.90 -13.49
N ALA A 281 9.93 5.32 -13.57
CA ALA A 281 8.81 4.40 -13.43
C ALA A 281 8.83 3.26 -14.49
N PHE A 282 9.50 3.45 -15.60
CA PHE A 282 9.70 2.46 -16.67
C PHE A 282 11.08 1.79 -16.60
N SER A 283 11.89 2.08 -15.61
CA SER A 283 13.24 1.53 -15.52
C SER A 283 13.24 0.00 -15.39
N PRO A 284 14.16 -0.71 -16.05
CA PRO A 284 14.28 -2.16 -15.89
C PRO A 284 14.57 -2.58 -14.45
N ASP A 285 15.26 -1.73 -13.68
CA ASP A 285 15.57 -1.98 -12.27
C ASP A 285 14.28 -2.05 -11.43
N PHE A 286 13.40 -1.06 -11.58
CA PHE A 286 12.13 -1.02 -10.87
C PHE A 286 11.17 -2.13 -11.33
N LEU A 287 11.04 -2.33 -12.64
CA LEU A 287 10.04 -3.26 -13.16
C LEU A 287 10.46 -4.73 -13.02
N PHE A 288 11.73 -5.06 -13.29
CA PHE A 288 12.13 -6.45 -13.50
C PHE A 288 13.21 -6.96 -12.56
N ARG A 289 13.97 -6.08 -11.87
CA ARG A 289 15.12 -6.50 -11.05
C ARG A 289 14.84 -6.36 -9.56
N ASN A 290 14.83 -5.15 -9.03
CA ASN A 290 14.79 -4.88 -7.59
C ASN A 290 13.39 -4.49 -7.08
N GLY A 291 12.55 -3.90 -7.94
CA GLY A 291 11.24 -3.38 -7.54
C GLY A 291 11.36 -2.13 -6.65
N ASP A 292 10.55 -2.06 -5.61
CA ASP A 292 10.57 -0.99 -4.60
C ASP A 292 11.75 -1.16 -3.64
N ILE A 293 12.20 -0.07 -3.04
CA ILE A 293 13.28 -0.09 -2.03
C ILE A 293 12.85 -0.73 -0.72
N THR A 294 11.56 -0.82 -0.45
CA THR A 294 11.00 -1.39 0.78
C THR A 294 10.53 -2.83 0.57
N PHE A 295 10.88 -3.74 1.50
CA PHE A 295 10.44 -5.13 1.44
C PHE A 295 8.92 -5.30 1.57
N ARG A 296 8.20 -4.33 2.10
CA ARG A 296 6.72 -4.39 2.13
C ARG A 296 6.10 -4.27 0.74
N HIS A 297 6.72 -3.50 -0.14
CA HIS A 297 6.19 -3.17 -1.46
C HIS A 297 6.73 -4.06 -2.58
N SER A 298 7.87 -4.71 -2.38
CA SER A 298 8.43 -5.70 -3.31
C SER A 298 9.30 -6.72 -2.57
N LEU A 299 9.62 -7.84 -3.24
CA LEU A 299 10.47 -8.87 -2.65
C LEU A 299 11.97 -8.55 -2.75
N ARG A 300 12.36 -7.54 -3.53
CA ARG A 300 13.73 -7.09 -3.82
C ARG A 300 14.67 -8.11 -4.49
N GLN A 301 14.39 -9.39 -4.43
CA GLN A 301 15.11 -10.47 -5.13
C GLN A 301 14.40 -10.87 -6.43
N VAL A 302 13.12 -10.51 -6.53
CA VAL A 302 12.30 -10.66 -7.73
C VAL A 302 11.67 -9.29 -7.99
N GLY A 303 11.79 -8.81 -9.23
CA GLY A 303 11.18 -7.54 -9.63
C GLY A 303 9.67 -7.51 -9.48
N ASN A 304 9.07 -6.36 -9.70
CA ASN A 304 7.62 -6.22 -9.73
C ASN A 304 6.97 -7.09 -10.83
N LEU A 305 7.69 -7.31 -11.92
CA LEU A 305 7.31 -8.15 -13.06
C LEU A 305 8.44 -9.13 -13.38
N TYR A 306 8.09 -10.25 -13.99
CA TYR A 306 9.09 -11.21 -14.51
C TYR A 306 9.86 -10.65 -15.70
N TRP A 307 11.11 -11.02 -15.85
CA TRP A 307 11.97 -10.55 -16.95
C TRP A 307 11.41 -10.88 -18.33
N ILE A 308 10.76 -12.03 -18.47
CA ILE A 308 10.12 -12.42 -19.74
C ILE A 308 9.03 -11.42 -20.17
N MET A 309 8.45 -10.65 -19.24
CA MET A 309 7.45 -9.63 -19.59
C MET A 309 8.05 -8.47 -20.41
N ALA A 310 9.33 -8.13 -20.23
CA ALA A 310 9.97 -7.05 -20.96
C ALA A 310 9.92 -7.24 -22.49
N PRO A 311 10.48 -8.31 -23.07
CA PRO A 311 10.35 -8.53 -24.51
C PRO A 311 8.89 -8.71 -24.97
N LEU A 312 8.03 -9.31 -24.14
CA LEU A 312 6.61 -9.46 -24.49
C LEU A 312 5.88 -8.11 -24.58
N VAL A 313 6.14 -7.17 -23.66
CA VAL A 313 5.61 -5.80 -23.72
C VAL A 313 6.10 -5.10 -24.98
N ILE A 314 7.40 -5.17 -25.30
CA ILE A 314 7.97 -4.56 -26.50
C ILE A 314 7.28 -5.11 -27.76
N VAL A 315 7.16 -6.44 -27.90
CA VAL A 315 6.45 -7.06 -29.02
C VAL A 315 5.01 -6.60 -29.09
N GLY A 316 4.31 -6.50 -27.96
CA GLY A 316 2.92 -6.00 -27.90
C GLY A 316 2.78 -4.55 -28.38
N LEU A 317 3.70 -3.68 -27.97
CA LEU A 317 3.75 -2.29 -28.43
C LEU A 317 4.04 -2.22 -29.93
N LEU A 318 5.01 -2.99 -30.43
CA LEU A 318 5.31 -3.07 -31.87
C LEU A 318 4.10 -3.57 -32.67
N VAL A 319 3.39 -4.60 -32.19
CA VAL A 319 2.14 -5.07 -32.81
C VAL A 319 1.10 -3.96 -32.86
N THR A 320 0.95 -3.17 -31.81
CA THR A 320 0.02 -2.02 -31.80
C THR A 320 0.40 -0.96 -32.83
N MET A 321 1.69 -0.67 -32.96
CA MET A 321 2.21 0.34 -33.89
C MET A 321 2.13 -0.10 -35.36
N THR A 322 2.40 -1.37 -35.64
CA THR A 322 2.50 -1.91 -37.02
C THR A 322 1.17 -2.41 -37.60
N ARG A 323 0.13 -2.60 -36.78
CA ARG A 323 -1.19 -3.03 -37.27
C ARG A 323 -1.75 -2.07 -38.30
N LYS A 324 -2.16 -2.60 -39.45
CA LYS A 324 -2.89 -1.82 -40.49
C LYS A 324 -4.22 -1.28 -39.95
N LYS A 325 -5.00 -2.12 -39.25
CA LYS A 325 -6.26 -1.72 -38.62
C LYS A 325 -6.02 -1.36 -37.15
N LYS A 326 -6.12 -0.08 -36.86
CA LYS A 326 -5.95 0.44 -35.50
C LYS A 326 -7.12 -0.01 -34.61
N VAL A 327 -6.81 -0.40 -33.37
CA VAL A 327 -7.78 -0.85 -32.36
C VAL A 327 -7.84 0.20 -31.26
N VAL A 328 -9.02 0.77 -31.03
CA VAL A 328 -9.23 1.87 -30.04
C VAL A 328 -8.76 1.45 -28.64
N ALA A 329 -8.95 0.18 -28.29
CA ALA A 329 -8.49 -0.35 -27.00
C ALA A 329 -6.97 -0.25 -26.82
N ASP A 330 -6.18 -0.47 -27.89
CA ASP A 330 -4.71 -0.40 -27.82
C ASP A 330 -4.27 1.04 -27.45
N PHE A 331 -4.90 2.07 -28.04
CA PHE A 331 -4.59 3.47 -27.74
C PHE A 331 -5.09 3.90 -26.36
N TRP A 332 -6.26 3.42 -25.95
CA TRP A 332 -6.77 3.69 -24.62
C TRP A 332 -5.86 3.09 -23.54
N LEU A 333 -5.42 1.84 -23.72
CA LEU A 333 -4.50 1.17 -22.78
C LEU A 333 -3.08 1.77 -22.82
N LEU A 334 -2.62 2.22 -23.98
CA LEU A 334 -1.37 2.99 -24.07
C LEU A 334 -1.48 4.32 -23.31
N GLY A 335 -2.60 5.02 -23.46
CA GLY A 335 -2.87 6.23 -22.70
C GLY A 335 -2.86 5.96 -21.18
N LEU A 336 -3.48 4.87 -20.71
CA LEU A 336 -3.43 4.47 -19.29
C LEU A 336 -2.01 4.21 -18.82
N LEU A 337 -1.18 3.54 -19.64
CA LEU A 337 0.22 3.28 -19.33
C LEU A 337 1.01 4.59 -19.15
N LEU A 338 0.78 5.56 -20.03
CA LEU A 338 1.45 6.86 -19.96
C LEU A 338 0.90 7.78 -18.86
N LEU A 339 -0.36 7.65 -18.49
CA LEU A 339 -0.97 8.43 -17.41
C LEU A 339 -0.60 7.90 -16.01
N ALA A 340 -0.38 6.60 -15.87
CA ALA A 340 -0.18 5.97 -14.57
C ALA A 340 1.00 6.52 -13.75
N PRO A 341 2.16 6.88 -14.31
CA PRO A 341 3.27 7.45 -13.55
C PRO A 341 3.08 8.92 -13.14
N ILE A 342 2.14 9.66 -13.75
CA ILE A 342 1.99 11.11 -13.52
C ILE A 342 1.83 11.44 -12.03
N PRO A 343 0.89 10.84 -11.26
CA PRO A 343 0.74 11.17 -9.85
C PRO A 343 2.00 10.89 -9.02
N SER A 344 2.71 9.78 -9.33
CA SER A 344 3.96 9.42 -8.67
C SER A 344 5.07 10.42 -8.98
N SER A 345 5.20 10.85 -10.24
CA SER A 345 6.26 11.76 -10.67
C SER A 345 6.24 13.12 -9.96
N LEU A 346 5.08 13.53 -9.44
CA LEU A 346 4.90 14.77 -8.68
C LEU A 346 5.32 14.68 -7.21
N THR A 347 5.82 13.52 -6.75
CA THR A 347 6.25 13.31 -5.36
C THR A 347 7.77 13.19 -5.24
N ILE A 348 8.32 13.54 -4.08
CA ILE A 348 9.77 13.59 -3.81
C ILE A 348 10.44 12.25 -4.10
N ASP A 349 9.83 11.16 -3.66
CA ASP A 349 10.30 9.76 -3.77
C ASP A 349 9.55 8.97 -4.86
N GLY A 350 9.06 9.67 -5.90
CA GLY A 350 8.12 9.11 -6.87
C GLY A 350 8.69 8.13 -7.88
N TYR A 351 10.01 7.99 -7.99
CA TYR A 351 10.64 7.25 -9.08
C TYR A 351 10.52 5.73 -8.99
N ASN A 352 10.55 5.13 -7.79
CA ASN A 352 10.51 3.67 -7.57
C ASN A 352 9.46 3.25 -6.54
N HIS A 353 8.35 3.97 -6.42
CA HIS A 353 7.34 3.70 -5.42
C HIS A 353 6.23 2.79 -5.96
N ALA A 354 6.31 1.50 -5.64
CA ALA A 354 5.41 0.48 -6.21
C ALA A 354 3.92 0.73 -5.92
N SER A 355 3.57 1.32 -4.77
CA SER A 355 2.18 1.68 -4.48
C SER A 355 1.65 2.73 -5.45
N ARG A 356 2.39 3.82 -5.66
CA ARG A 356 1.93 4.92 -6.51
C ARG A 356 1.90 4.54 -7.99
N LEU A 357 2.71 3.57 -8.39
CA LEU A 357 2.85 3.06 -9.76
C LEU A 357 1.99 1.81 -10.04
N PHE A 358 1.25 1.30 -9.04
CA PHE A 358 0.50 0.03 -9.13
C PHE A 358 -0.45 -0.05 -10.33
N LEU A 359 -1.04 1.07 -10.72
CA LEU A 359 -1.97 1.13 -11.86
C LEU A 359 -1.31 0.82 -13.21
N MET A 360 0.03 0.87 -13.33
CA MET A 360 0.76 0.49 -14.54
C MET A 360 0.61 -0.99 -14.88
N ILE A 361 0.32 -1.84 -13.89
CA ILE A 361 0.29 -3.30 -14.08
C ILE A 361 -0.71 -3.73 -15.15
N TYR A 362 -1.89 -3.15 -15.18
CA TYR A 362 -2.95 -3.55 -16.11
C TYR A 362 -2.61 -3.30 -17.57
N PRO A 363 -2.18 -2.10 -17.97
CA PRO A 363 -1.76 -1.86 -19.35
C PRO A 363 -0.46 -2.59 -19.71
N LEU A 364 0.51 -2.74 -18.79
CA LEU A 364 1.72 -3.53 -19.04
C LEU A 364 1.38 -4.99 -19.33
N MET A 365 0.51 -5.61 -18.52
CA MET A 365 0.05 -6.97 -18.76
C MET A 365 -0.77 -7.11 -20.04
N TYR A 366 -1.51 -6.08 -20.43
CA TYR A 366 -2.17 -6.07 -21.73
C TYR A 366 -1.18 -6.16 -22.88
N PHE A 367 -0.17 -5.31 -22.90
CA PHE A 367 0.84 -5.34 -23.97
C PHE A 367 1.66 -6.62 -23.94
N ALA A 368 2.02 -7.14 -22.77
CA ALA A 368 2.66 -8.45 -22.64
C ALA A 368 1.79 -9.56 -23.22
N GLY A 369 0.50 -9.61 -22.86
CA GLY A 369 -0.46 -10.60 -23.38
C GLY A 369 -0.71 -10.45 -24.89
N LEU A 370 -0.70 -9.23 -25.41
CA LEU A 370 -0.78 -8.97 -26.83
C LEU A 370 0.47 -9.48 -27.56
N GLY A 371 1.67 -9.22 -27.03
CA GLY A 371 2.94 -9.73 -27.55
C GLY A 371 2.95 -11.26 -27.56
N PHE A 372 2.68 -11.87 -26.41
CA PHE A 372 2.62 -13.33 -26.25
C PHE A 372 1.67 -14.01 -27.24
N ALA A 373 0.47 -13.44 -27.42
CA ALA A 373 -0.54 -13.99 -28.32
C ALA A 373 -0.16 -13.88 -29.83
N ASN A 374 0.90 -13.13 -30.18
CA ASN A 374 1.40 -13.00 -31.55
C ASN A 374 2.76 -13.70 -31.76
N LEU A 375 3.30 -14.40 -30.75
CA LEU A 375 4.50 -15.24 -30.92
C LEU A 375 4.22 -16.44 -31.83
N THR A 376 5.26 -16.90 -32.54
CA THR A 376 5.24 -18.21 -33.20
C THR A 376 5.29 -19.33 -32.17
N ARG A 377 4.95 -20.57 -32.57
CA ARG A 377 4.83 -21.71 -31.65
C ARG A 377 6.11 -21.96 -30.83
N GLY A 378 7.28 -21.89 -31.45
CA GLY A 378 8.55 -22.09 -30.74
C GLY A 378 8.81 -21.03 -29.67
N TRP A 379 8.67 -19.75 -30.03
CA TRP A 379 8.81 -18.65 -29.08
C TRP A 379 7.75 -18.63 -28.00
N TRP A 380 6.54 -19.08 -28.33
CA TRP A 380 5.46 -19.26 -27.35
C TRP A 380 5.85 -20.29 -26.27
N VAL A 381 6.36 -21.48 -26.69
CA VAL A 381 6.82 -22.51 -25.75
C VAL A 381 7.98 -21.98 -24.89
N ALA A 382 8.98 -21.38 -25.51
CA ALA A 382 10.13 -20.81 -24.79
C ALA A 382 9.69 -19.77 -23.74
N ALA A 383 8.80 -18.83 -24.12
CA ALA A 383 8.27 -17.83 -23.19
C ALA A 383 7.51 -18.44 -22.03
N MET A 384 6.72 -19.51 -22.28
CA MET A 384 6.01 -20.22 -21.20
C MET A 384 6.96 -20.97 -20.25
N CYS A 385 8.00 -21.62 -20.77
CA CYS A 385 9.00 -22.28 -19.93
C CYS A 385 9.74 -21.29 -19.04
N ILE A 386 10.17 -20.14 -19.59
CA ILE A 386 10.83 -19.07 -18.82
C ILE A 386 9.87 -18.54 -17.75
N LEU A 387 8.63 -18.23 -18.11
CA LEU A 387 7.62 -17.71 -17.17
C LEU A 387 7.34 -18.69 -16.02
N ILE A 388 7.22 -19.99 -16.33
CA ILE A 388 7.00 -21.02 -15.31
C ILE A 388 8.21 -21.07 -14.37
N PHE A 389 9.43 -21.03 -14.93
CA PHE A 389 10.66 -21.01 -14.13
C PHE A 389 10.70 -19.78 -13.20
N GLU A 390 10.45 -18.57 -13.72
CA GLU A 390 10.44 -17.34 -12.92
C GLU A 390 9.33 -17.35 -11.86
N PHE A 391 8.14 -17.88 -12.19
CA PHE A 391 7.04 -18.05 -11.24
C PHE A 391 7.40 -19.03 -10.12
N CYS A 392 8.00 -20.18 -10.46
CA CYS A 392 8.44 -21.16 -9.47
C CYS A 392 9.54 -20.55 -8.57
N ASN A 393 10.50 -19.81 -9.14
CA ASN A 393 11.52 -19.10 -8.38
C ASN A 393 10.92 -18.06 -7.44
N PHE A 394 9.94 -17.27 -7.90
CA PHE A 394 9.20 -16.33 -7.06
C PHE A 394 8.50 -17.04 -5.90
N GLN A 395 7.76 -18.14 -6.15
CA GLN A 395 7.07 -18.89 -5.11
C GLN A 395 8.06 -19.51 -4.12
N TYR A 396 9.17 -20.07 -4.60
CA TYR A 396 10.21 -20.65 -3.76
C TYR A 396 10.82 -19.60 -2.83
N TYR A 397 11.19 -18.43 -3.39
CA TYR A 397 11.72 -17.33 -2.59
C TYR A 397 10.70 -16.80 -1.57
N TYR A 398 9.45 -16.58 -2.01
CA TYR A 398 8.37 -16.05 -1.16
C TYR A 398 8.12 -16.92 0.07
N TRP A 399 8.08 -18.24 -0.09
CA TRP A 399 7.72 -19.16 1.00
C TRP A 399 8.89 -19.61 1.87
N ASN A 400 10.15 -19.51 1.39
CA ASN A 400 11.31 -20.01 2.14
C ASN A 400 12.21 -18.91 2.71
N PHE A 401 12.25 -17.70 2.10
CA PHE A 401 13.22 -16.67 2.48
C PHE A 401 12.61 -15.31 2.79
N TYR A 402 11.53 -14.93 2.10
CA TYR A 402 11.00 -13.57 2.16
C TYR A 402 10.55 -13.19 3.58
N ARG A 403 9.91 -14.09 4.32
CA ARG A 403 9.46 -13.85 5.68
C ARG A 403 10.61 -13.44 6.59
N ASP A 404 11.71 -14.17 6.55
CA ASP A 404 12.86 -13.96 7.43
C ASP A 404 13.58 -12.66 7.06
N GLN A 405 13.87 -12.46 5.76
CA GLN A 405 14.55 -11.26 5.28
C GLN A 405 13.73 -9.97 5.43
N SER A 406 12.41 -10.06 5.44
CA SER A 406 11.51 -8.92 5.57
C SER A 406 10.94 -8.71 6.99
N SER A 407 11.33 -9.55 7.96
CA SER A 407 10.77 -9.60 9.31
C SER A 407 10.67 -8.22 9.98
N ARG A 408 11.74 -7.43 9.93
CA ARG A 408 11.77 -6.08 10.50
C ARG A 408 10.81 -5.12 9.78
N TRP A 409 10.65 -5.24 8.46
CA TRP A 409 9.72 -4.43 7.68
C TRP A 409 8.26 -4.75 7.98
N TRP A 410 7.97 -6.01 8.39
CA TRP A 410 6.66 -6.48 8.83
C TRP A 410 6.46 -6.38 10.33
N HIS A 411 7.37 -5.68 11.03
CA HIS A 411 7.33 -5.46 12.48
C HIS A 411 7.15 -6.76 13.28
N TYR A 412 7.87 -7.81 12.87
CA TYR A 412 7.83 -9.12 13.51
C TYR A 412 8.18 -9.03 15.00
N GLY A 413 7.50 -9.82 15.81
CA GLY A 413 7.71 -9.92 17.26
C GLY A 413 6.76 -9.05 18.09
N TYR A 414 6.15 -8.00 17.52
CA TYR A 414 5.18 -7.18 18.26
C TYR A 414 3.95 -7.97 18.71
N LYS A 415 3.45 -8.88 17.87
CA LYS A 415 2.33 -9.75 18.24
C LYS A 415 2.63 -10.56 19.49
N GLU A 416 3.79 -11.21 19.55
CA GLU A 416 4.23 -11.98 20.70
C GLU A 416 4.35 -11.10 21.95
N ALA A 417 4.95 -9.90 21.80
CA ALA A 417 5.09 -8.94 22.89
C ALA A 417 3.73 -8.54 23.48
N MET A 418 2.78 -8.14 22.61
CA MET A 418 1.46 -7.65 23.04
C MET A 418 0.63 -8.76 23.70
N LEU A 419 0.68 -9.98 23.17
CA LEU A 419 -0.02 -11.13 23.76
C LEU A 419 0.61 -11.55 25.08
N TYR A 420 1.94 -11.49 25.20
CA TYR A 420 2.61 -11.77 26.48
C TYR A 420 2.20 -10.74 27.55
N ILE A 421 2.21 -9.46 27.21
CA ILE A 421 1.78 -8.38 28.11
C ILE A 421 0.34 -8.63 28.56
N ALA A 422 -0.60 -8.90 27.63
CA ALA A 422 -2.00 -9.13 27.96
C ALA A 422 -2.22 -10.27 28.95
N ASN A 423 -1.42 -11.32 28.86
CA ASN A 423 -1.52 -12.49 29.75
C ASN A 423 -0.84 -12.28 31.12
N ASN A 424 0.03 -11.29 31.23
CA ASN A 424 0.86 -11.12 32.43
C ASN A 424 0.68 -9.78 33.15
N TYR A 425 0.08 -8.75 32.51
CA TYR A 425 -0.06 -7.42 33.11
C TYR A 425 -0.77 -7.42 34.48
N PRO A 426 -1.70 -8.35 34.81
CA PRO A 426 -2.30 -8.36 36.15
C PRO A 426 -1.33 -8.71 37.30
N LYS A 427 -0.12 -9.20 36.99
CA LYS A 427 0.92 -9.50 37.97
C LYS A 427 1.76 -8.29 38.36
N TYR A 428 1.56 -7.17 37.65
CA TYR A 428 2.33 -5.95 37.81
C TYR A 428 1.37 -4.79 38.16
N ASP A 429 1.88 -3.86 38.92
CA ASP A 429 1.14 -2.64 39.23
C ASP A 429 0.90 -1.80 37.96
N ARG A 430 1.87 -1.86 37.05
CA ARG A 430 1.84 -1.13 35.79
C ARG A 430 2.70 -1.77 34.71
N VAL A 431 2.31 -1.58 33.45
CA VAL A 431 3.12 -1.89 32.27
C VAL A 431 3.40 -0.61 31.50
N LEU A 432 4.67 -0.30 31.26
CA LEU A 432 5.14 0.82 30.46
C LEU A 432 5.67 0.30 29.12
N MET A 433 5.11 0.76 28.03
CA MET A 433 5.51 0.36 26.68
C MET A 433 6.11 1.54 25.94
N ASP A 434 7.28 1.34 25.33
CA ASP A 434 7.90 2.35 24.47
C ASP A 434 7.02 2.66 23.27
N ASN A 435 6.78 3.95 23.04
CA ASN A 435 5.94 4.45 21.93
C ASN A 435 6.73 5.27 20.91
N THR A 436 8.07 5.32 21.03
CA THR A 436 8.93 6.20 20.22
C THR A 436 9.35 5.61 18.89
N TYR A 437 9.64 4.31 18.83
CA TYR A 437 10.08 3.65 17.60
C TYR A 437 8.90 3.47 16.63
N GLU A 438 7.90 2.75 17.10
CA GLU A 438 6.64 2.52 16.41
C GLU A 438 5.53 2.51 17.46
N PRO A 439 4.37 3.12 17.23
CA PRO A 439 3.34 3.24 18.25
C PRO A 439 2.88 1.90 18.82
N SER A 440 3.31 1.57 20.03
CA SER A 440 2.89 0.35 20.74
C SER A 440 1.40 0.36 21.05
N LEU A 441 0.79 1.54 21.17
CA LEU A 441 -0.64 1.72 21.40
C LEU A 441 -1.49 0.90 20.41
N ILE A 442 -1.37 1.17 19.10
CA ILE A 442 -2.24 0.52 18.10
C ILE A 442 -2.04 -0.99 18.07
N ARG A 443 -0.82 -1.46 18.36
CA ARG A 443 -0.49 -2.87 18.46
C ARG A 443 -1.18 -3.53 19.64
N PHE A 444 -1.11 -2.88 20.82
CA PHE A 444 -1.81 -3.35 22.00
C PHE A 444 -3.32 -3.39 21.79
N LEU A 445 -3.90 -2.30 21.27
CA LEU A 445 -5.33 -2.21 21.01
C LEU A 445 -5.81 -3.31 20.05
N PHE A 446 -5.08 -3.54 18.97
CA PHE A 446 -5.44 -4.53 17.95
C PHE A 446 -5.36 -5.97 18.48
N TRP A 447 -4.18 -6.38 18.99
CA TRP A 447 -3.96 -7.77 19.39
C TRP A 447 -4.77 -8.18 20.61
N ASN A 448 -5.08 -7.23 21.48
CA ASN A 448 -5.90 -7.47 22.67
C ASN A 448 -7.39 -7.16 22.45
N LYS A 449 -7.76 -6.73 21.25
CA LYS A 449 -9.15 -6.43 20.88
C LYS A 449 -9.82 -5.50 21.90
N VAL A 450 -9.08 -4.48 22.34
CA VAL A 450 -9.56 -3.53 23.34
C VAL A 450 -10.86 -2.87 22.84
N ASP A 451 -11.83 -2.68 23.71
CA ASP A 451 -13.08 -2.00 23.36
C ASP A 451 -12.77 -0.56 22.90
N PRO A 452 -13.10 -0.18 21.66
CA PRO A 452 -12.80 1.15 21.15
C PRO A 452 -13.46 2.28 21.97
N ALA A 453 -14.62 2.03 22.56
CA ALA A 453 -15.32 3.04 23.37
C ALA A 453 -14.52 3.40 24.64
N SER A 454 -13.72 2.47 25.16
CA SER A 454 -12.91 2.69 26.38
C SER A 454 -11.72 3.62 26.16
N VAL A 455 -11.30 3.84 24.91
CA VAL A 455 -10.13 4.65 24.59
C VAL A 455 -10.46 6.03 23.99
N PHE A 456 -11.75 6.34 23.78
CA PHE A 456 -12.17 7.64 23.29
C PHE A 456 -11.71 8.78 24.20
N GLY A 457 -11.05 9.78 23.61
CA GLY A 457 -10.56 10.96 24.32
C GLY A 457 -9.38 10.73 25.28
N VAL A 458 -8.87 9.48 25.38
CA VAL A 458 -7.68 9.14 26.18
C VAL A 458 -6.43 9.15 25.30
N VAL A 459 -6.57 8.73 24.05
CA VAL A 459 -5.50 8.68 23.07
C VAL A 459 -5.03 10.10 22.72
N ASP A 460 -3.71 10.34 22.67
CA ASP A 460 -3.02 11.60 22.35
C ASP A 460 -2.79 12.57 23.52
N LYS A 461 -3.02 12.20 24.76
CA LYS A 461 -2.68 13.04 25.91
C LYS A 461 -1.27 12.73 26.43
N MET A 462 -0.24 13.03 25.61
CA MET A 462 1.19 12.86 25.97
C MET A 462 1.69 13.83 27.06
N ASP A 463 0.80 14.56 27.72
CA ASP A 463 1.14 15.66 28.63
C ASP A 463 1.35 15.20 30.08
N LYS A 464 1.37 13.90 30.34
CA LYS A 464 1.48 13.37 31.69
C LYS A 464 2.84 12.72 31.93
N GLN A 465 3.44 13.08 33.06
CA GLN A 465 4.59 12.35 33.59
C GLN A 465 4.11 11.05 34.25
N ILE A 466 4.54 9.92 33.70
CA ILE A 466 4.22 8.58 34.20
C ILE A 466 5.52 7.92 34.61
N ASP A 467 5.72 7.77 35.92
CA ASP A 467 6.94 7.20 36.48
C ASP A 467 8.23 7.88 35.98
N GLY A 468 8.17 9.19 35.70
CA GLY A 468 9.28 10.00 35.20
C GLY A 468 9.43 10.04 33.67
N PHE A 469 8.50 9.47 32.91
CA PHE A 469 8.49 9.48 31.45
C PHE A 469 7.27 10.22 30.90
N ASP A 470 7.43 10.89 29.77
CA ASP A 470 6.29 11.51 29.08
C ASP A 470 5.43 10.42 28.44
N GLY A 471 4.11 10.48 28.64
CA GLY A 471 3.24 9.45 28.11
C GLY A 471 1.77 9.61 28.51
N PHE A 472 1.00 8.55 28.28
CA PHE A 472 -0.41 8.44 28.67
C PHE A 472 -0.77 6.99 28.97
N CYS A 473 -1.88 6.79 29.72
CA CYS A 473 -2.38 5.46 30.06
C CYS A 473 -3.80 5.29 29.52
N ILE A 474 -4.10 4.13 28.97
CA ILE A 474 -5.47 3.74 28.57
C ILE A 474 -6.22 3.10 29.76
N SER A 475 -5.48 2.61 30.75
CA SER A 475 -5.99 2.15 32.06
C SER A 475 -4.92 2.43 33.12
N PRO A 476 -5.24 2.35 34.42
CA PRO A 476 -4.22 2.53 35.47
C PRO A 476 -2.99 1.63 35.33
N ALA A 477 -3.17 0.43 34.77
CA ALA A 477 -2.13 -0.57 34.62
C ALA A 477 -1.43 -0.56 33.26
N VAL A 478 -1.93 0.09 32.22
CA VAL A 478 -1.41 0.01 30.86
C VAL A 478 -1.10 1.40 30.31
N CYS A 479 0.18 1.70 30.15
CA CYS A 479 0.68 3.00 29.76
C CYS A 479 1.66 2.93 28.58
N PHE A 480 1.68 3.97 27.79
CA PHE A 480 2.55 4.19 26.63
C PHE A 480 3.39 5.42 26.89
N VAL A 481 4.72 5.25 26.85
CA VAL A 481 5.65 6.28 27.27
C VAL A 481 6.79 6.46 26.27
N ASP A 482 7.52 7.55 26.37
CA ASP A 482 8.77 7.75 25.65
C ASP A 482 9.95 7.60 26.62
N PHE A 483 10.78 6.55 26.41
CA PHE A 483 11.97 6.35 27.22
C PHE A 483 13.16 7.23 26.81
N TYR A 484 13.05 8.00 25.72
CA TYR A 484 14.09 8.91 25.20
C TYR A 484 15.47 8.25 25.04
N GLY A 485 15.51 6.97 24.67
CA GLY A 485 16.72 6.20 24.49
C GLY A 485 16.84 5.04 25.49
N ARG A 486 18.04 4.83 26.03
CA ARG A 486 18.33 3.68 26.88
C ARG A 486 17.63 3.76 28.24
N LEU A 487 16.94 2.67 28.61
CA LEU A 487 16.35 2.54 29.93
C LEU A 487 17.44 2.26 30.96
N GLU A 488 17.46 3.02 32.05
CA GLU A 488 18.39 2.90 33.17
C GLU A 488 17.67 2.40 34.41
N SER A 489 18.32 1.53 35.21
CA SER A 489 17.72 0.93 36.40
C SER A 489 17.28 1.95 37.46
N ASN A 490 17.97 3.09 37.57
CA ASN A 490 17.63 4.18 38.50
C ASN A 490 16.30 4.89 38.14
N LYS A 491 15.82 4.73 36.92
CA LYS A 491 14.54 5.25 36.43
C LYS A 491 13.41 4.21 36.50
N MET A 492 13.73 2.99 36.95
CA MET A 492 12.75 1.90 37.01
C MET A 492 12.15 1.78 38.43
N ASN A 493 10.85 1.54 38.47
CA ASN A 493 10.11 1.28 39.69
C ASN A 493 9.88 -0.22 39.90
N SER A 494 9.82 -0.67 41.14
CA SER A 494 9.42 -2.03 41.52
C SER A 494 7.96 -2.28 41.13
N GLY A 495 7.62 -3.50 40.78
CA GLY A 495 6.26 -3.88 40.37
C GLY A 495 5.85 -3.42 38.97
N VAL A 496 6.77 -2.82 38.22
CA VAL A 496 6.50 -2.32 36.85
C VAL A 496 7.20 -3.18 35.80
N LEU A 497 6.44 -3.58 34.76
CA LEU A 497 6.96 -4.27 33.58
C LEU A 497 7.22 -3.26 32.46
N TYR A 498 8.40 -3.31 31.85
CA TYR A 498 8.82 -2.41 30.77
C TYR A 498 8.98 -3.18 29.48
N LEU A 499 8.33 -2.72 28.39
CA LEU A 499 8.59 -3.20 27.04
C LEU A 499 9.54 -2.24 26.33
N ILE A 500 10.71 -2.72 25.96
CA ILE A 500 11.76 -1.96 25.26
C ILE A 500 12.20 -2.67 23.98
N SER A 501 12.71 -1.91 23.02
CA SER A 501 13.24 -2.42 21.76
C SER A 501 14.77 -2.53 21.78
N GLN A 502 15.30 -3.57 21.11
CA GLN A 502 16.75 -3.70 20.89
C GLN A 502 17.32 -2.48 20.17
N GLU A 503 16.65 -2.05 19.12
CA GLU A 503 17.17 -1.01 18.22
C GLU A 503 17.27 0.35 18.90
N LYS A 504 16.27 0.76 19.67
CA LYS A 504 16.18 2.11 20.23
C LYS A 504 16.66 2.21 21.66
N ASN A 505 16.33 1.22 22.48
CA ASN A 505 16.52 1.31 23.93
C ASN A 505 17.77 0.60 24.42
N VAL A 506 18.26 -0.40 23.69
CA VAL A 506 19.47 -1.14 24.04
C VAL A 506 20.64 -0.72 23.15
N GLY A 507 20.46 -0.80 21.84
CA GLY A 507 21.45 -0.45 20.82
C GLY A 507 22.55 -1.49 20.64
N GLY A 508 23.16 -1.51 19.44
CA GLY A 508 24.25 -2.41 19.09
C GLY A 508 23.92 -3.89 19.23
N ASP A 509 24.93 -4.69 19.53
CA ASP A 509 24.84 -6.16 19.64
C ASP A 509 24.72 -6.64 21.11
N TRP A 510 24.42 -5.76 22.05
CA TRP A 510 24.29 -6.13 23.46
C TRP A 510 22.98 -6.86 23.73
N ASP A 511 23.10 -8.11 24.11
CA ASP A 511 21.95 -8.98 24.40
C ASP A 511 21.64 -9.01 25.91
N TRP A 512 20.62 -8.27 26.33
CA TRP A 512 20.17 -8.18 27.72
C TRP A 512 19.56 -9.47 28.26
N SER A 513 19.36 -10.48 27.44
CA SER A 513 18.97 -11.79 27.97
C SER A 513 20.15 -12.59 28.54
N LYS A 514 21.38 -12.23 28.12
CA LYS A 514 22.62 -12.89 28.56
C LYS A 514 23.37 -12.05 29.58
N ASP A 515 23.37 -10.75 29.38
CA ASP A 515 24.12 -9.80 30.20
C ASP A 515 23.27 -8.52 30.39
N PRO A 516 22.24 -8.56 31.27
CA PRO A 516 21.42 -7.39 31.55
C PRO A 516 22.23 -6.36 32.35
N PRO A 517 21.92 -5.05 32.22
CA PRO A 517 22.52 -4.03 33.09
C PRO A 517 22.23 -4.28 34.57
N SER A 518 23.13 -3.83 35.43
CA SER A 518 22.93 -3.91 36.87
C SER A 518 21.59 -3.30 37.30
N GLY A 519 20.82 -4.02 38.11
CA GLY A 519 19.50 -3.62 38.61
C GLY A 519 18.36 -3.78 37.57
N ILE A 520 18.62 -4.47 36.46
CA ILE A 520 17.60 -4.83 35.49
C ILE A 520 17.53 -6.33 35.33
N LYS A 521 16.33 -6.89 35.42
CA LYS A 521 16.06 -8.32 35.17
C LYS A 521 15.25 -8.48 33.91
N THR A 522 15.76 -9.28 32.97
CA THR A 522 15.04 -9.64 31.74
C THR A 522 14.05 -10.77 32.01
N VAL A 523 12.77 -10.49 31.84
CA VAL A 523 11.67 -11.45 32.06
C VAL A 523 11.41 -12.27 30.80
N LYS A 524 11.42 -11.62 29.63
CA LYS A 524 11.17 -12.27 28.35
C LYS A 524 11.95 -11.56 27.25
N THR A 525 12.56 -12.34 26.36
CA THR A 525 13.20 -11.83 25.14
C THR A 525 12.47 -12.35 23.93
N ILE A 526 12.14 -11.45 23.01
CA ILE A 526 11.52 -11.78 21.72
C ILE A 526 12.59 -11.63 20.66
N ARG A 527 12.76 -12.67 19.83
CA ARG A 527 13.85 -12.79 18.85
C ARG A 527 13.30 -12.91 17.45
N ASP A 528 14.08 -12.45 16.46
CA ASP A 528 13.81 -12.72 15.05
C ASP A 528 14.16 -14.18 14.67
N PHE A 529 14.04 -14.49 13.38
CA PHE A 529 14.31 -15.83 12.85
C PHE A 529 15.80 -16.23 12.89
N ASP A 530 16.69 -15.25 12.95
CA ASP A 530 18.14 -15.45 13.09
C ASP A 530 18.56 -15.58 14.57
N GLY A 531 17.61 -15.50 15.49
CA GLY A 531 17.85 -15.56 16.92
C GLY A 531 18.33 -14.25 17.54
N LEU A 532 18.34 -13.14 16.77
CA LEU A 532 18.72 -11.82 17.27
C LEU A 532 17.55 -11.22 18.08
N PRO A 533 17.84 -10.54 19.20
CA PRO A 533 16.80 -9.92 20.00
C PRO A 533 16.14 -8.75 19.28
N LEU A 534 14.82 -8.66 19.36
CA LEU A 534 13.99 -7.56 18.86
C LEU A 534 13.44 -6.72 19.99
N PHE A 535 12.87 -7.38 21.00
CA PHE A 535 12.25 -6.75 22.15
C PHE A 535 12.63 -7.47 23.45
N TYR A 536 12.67 -6.70 24.53
CA TYR A 536 12.76 -7.22 25.87
C TYR A 536 11.58 -6.75 26.71
N LEU A 537 11.09 -7.66 27.54
CA LEU A 537 10.25 -7.32 28.68
C LEU A 537 11.14 -7.43 29.90
N VAL A 538 11.31 -6.31 30.59
CA VAL A 538 12.24 -6.20 31.74
C VAL A 538 11.52 -5.65 32.97
N GLU A 539 12.02 -6.00 34.12
CA GLU A 539 11.60 -5.46 35.41
C GLU A 539 12.82 -5.00 36.21
N LYS A 540 12.60 -4.19 37.24
CA LYS A 540 13.67 -3.83 38.17
C LYS A 540 14.11 -5.06 38.93
N ASP A 541 15.41 -5.30 38.96
CA ASP A 541 15.97 -6.36 39.81
C ASP A 541 16.00 -5.87 41.26
N GLU A 542 15.20 -6.50 42.10
CA GLU A 542 15.16 -6.20 43.55
C GLU A 542 16.25 -6.90 44.32
N GLY A 543 17.25 -7.50 43.63
CA GLY A 543 18.36 -8.24 44.18
C GLY A 543 18.31 -8.43 45.72
N ASN A 544 18.28 -9.64 46.16
CA ASN A 544 18.44 -9.92 47.63
C ASN A 544 19.78 -9.33 48.09
N TYR A 545 19.74 -8.07 48.57
CA TYR A 545 20.83 -7.49 49.34
C TYR A 545 20.73 -7.96 50.81
#